data_95f553181418680472c954d8b8738bc4
#
_entry.id   95f553181418680472c954d8b8738bc4
#
_cell.length_a   1.000
_cell.length_b   1.000
_cell.length_c   1.000
_cell.angle_alpha   90.00
_cell.angle_beta   90.00
_cell.angle_gamma   90.00
#
_symmetry.space_group_name_H-M   'P 1'
#
loop_
_entity.id
_entity.type
_entity.pdbx_description
1 polymer ?
#
loop_
_entity_poly.entity_id
_entity_poly.type
_entity_poly.pdbx_seq_one_letter_code
_entity_poly.pdbx_strand_id
1 'polypeptide(L)'
;SSAICVLFMAIAEEMFNMTGYKKGDRLVETTMIGIFWMAQGAMAFTPISHVLIPAIFNNILNDYGIEVTYGQFSLIFIFMGIFVFLGWILIFRFIIKPDVKKMANLDIDALKATLKPMSKQEWTILIVYGIVIIIWCFPSLIKMIPGCAAVGSWMASLGSGIPPMVACAVLCMIKYEDKPMLDYKDCCRRIPWGSVFMMTAVMGTAYIFGLEECGITQWLTNSLTPIMSGVSPTVFVIIVILFINIMTNCVSNTLTSSMYAVIMPIAAAVAGLNPIAVALLIAAGCNSAYALPSSCPAAGLASGAGWTRVGFQIKYGALLMVWTMVCYLC
;
A
#
# COMPACT_ATOMS: atom_id res chain seq x y z
N SER A 1 -7.22 -1.16 -0.80
CA SER A 1 -7.23 0.32 -0.64
C SER A 1 -8.43 0.98 -1.30
N SER A 2 -8.79 0.61 -2.54
CA SER A 2 -9.89 1.25 -3.29
C SER A 2 -11.24 1.20 -2.55
N ALA A 3 -11.59 0.07 -1.93
CA ALA A 3 -12.83 -0.07 -1.15
C ALA A 3 -12.87 0.89 0.05
N ILE A 4 -11.76 1.04 0.74
CA ILE A 4 -11.62 1.99 1.86
C ILE A 4 -11.77 3.43 1.36
N CYS A 5 -11.16 3.77 0.21
CA CYS A 5 -11.32 5.08 -0.39
C CYS A 5 -12.77 5.39 -0.73
N VAL A 6 -13.49 4.46 -1.37
CA VAL A 6 -14.91 4.62 -1.69
C VAL A 6 -15.74 4.89 -0.44
N LEU A 7 -15.51 4.12 0.63
CA LEU A 7 -16.24 4.28 1.90
C LEU A 7 -15.99 5.68 2.52
N PHE A 8 -14.73 6.05 2.69
CA PHE A 8 -14.41 7.34 3.32
C PHE A 8 -14.75 8.53 2.44
N MET A 9 -14.65 8.41 1.12
CA MET A 9 -15.09 9.45 0.20
C MET A 9 -16.61 9.64 0.26
N ALA A 10 -17.40 8.56 0.37
CA ALA A 10 -18.85 8.66 0.54
C ALA A 10 -19.23 9.35 1.86
N ILE A 11 -18.54 9.02 2.97
CA ILE A 11 -18.75 9.69 4.25
C ILE A 11 -18.39 11.19 4.16
N ALA A 12 -17.26 11.51 3.53
CA ALA A 12 -16.83 12.89 3.32
C ALA A 12 -17.82 13.68 2.45
N GLU A 13 -18.36 13.05 1.39
CA GLU A 13 -19.39 13.63 0.52
C GLU A 13 -20.64 14.01 1.31
N GLU A 14 -21.12 13.10 2.18
CA GLU A 14 -22.27 13.38 3.04
C GLU A 14 -21.99 14.56 3.99
N MET A 15 -20.81 14.59 4.63
CA MET A 15 -20.41 15.71 5.47
C MET A 15 -20.36 17.03 4.71
N PHE A 16 -19.89 17.04 3.45
CA PHE A 16 -19.87 18.24 2.62
C PHE A 16 -21.27 18.70 2.22
N ASN A 17 -22.16 17.78 1.89
CA ASN A 17 -23.54 18.08 1.59
C ASN A 17 -24.26 18.72 2.80
N MET A 18 -24.04 18.20 4.00
CA MET A 18 -24.60 18.75 5.25
C MET A 18 -24.06 20.16 5.58
N THR A 19 -22.81 20.43 5.27
CA THR A 19 -22.14 21.70 5.60
C THR A 19 -22.18 22.73 4.47
N GLY A 20 -22.76 22.35 3.32
CA GLY A 20 -22.93 23.24 2.16
C GLY A 20 -21.63 23.55 1.40
N TYR A 21 -20.64 22.65 1.49
CA TYR A 21 -19.48 22.70 0.59
C TYR A 21 -19.86 22.15 -0.78
N LYS A 22 -19.20 22.68 -1.82
CA LYS A 22 -19.46 22.30 -3.22
C LYS A 22 -18.23 21.67 -3.86
N LYS A 23 -18.48 20.93 -4.94
CA LYS A 23 -17.40 20.41 -5.82
C LYS A 23 -16.51 21.57 -6.28
N GLY A 24 -15.19 21.41 -6.13
CA GLY A 24 -14.20 22.43 -6.46
C GLY A 24 -13.79 23.35 -5.31
N ASP A 25 -14.47 23.29 -4.15
CA ASP A 25 -13.98 23.94 -2.95
C ASP A 25 -12.68 23.32 -2.47
N ARG A 26 -11.71 24.13 -2.05
CA ARG A 26 -10.37 23.64 -1.67
C ARG A 26 -10.40 22.60 -0.57
N LEU A 27 -11.31 22.70 0.40
CA LEU A 27 -11.45 21.70 1.46
C LEU A 27 -11.89 20.36 0.90
N VAL A 28 -12.87 20.37 -0.02
CA VAL A 28 -13.39 19.16 -0.68
C VAL A 28 -12.28 18.48 -1.45
N GLU A 29 -11.60 19.20 -2.34
CA GLU A 29 -10.49 18.66 -3.12
C GLU A 29 -9.40 18.07 -2.22
N THR A 30 -9.01 18.79 -1.16
CA THR A 30 -7.95 18.37 -0.25
C THR A 30 -8.33 17.14 0.55
N THR A 31 -9.59 17.05 1.02
CA THR A 31 -10.07 15.88 1.77
C THR A 31 -10.10 14.64 0.87
N MET A 32 -10.61 14.78 -0.35
CA MET A 32 -10.70 13.64 -1.29
C MET A 32 -9.32 13.10 -1.67
N ILE A 33 -8.35 13.98 -1.99
CA ILE A 33 -6.98 13.51 -2.25
C ILE A 33 -6.31 12.98 -0.97
N GLY A 34 -6.61 13.57 0.18
CA GLY A 34 -6.09 13.11 1.47
C GLY A 34 -6.51 11.70 1.83
N ILE A 35 -7.78 11.33 1.59
CA ILE A 35 -8.29 9.97 1.79
C ILE A 35 -7.49 8.98 0.93
N PHE A 36 -7.30 9.31 -0.35
CA PHE A 36 -6.53 8.49 -1.27
C PHE A 36 -5.04 8.41 -0.84
N TRP A 37 -4.41 9.52 -0.47
CA TRP A 37 -3.01 9.54 -0.05
C TRP A 37 -2.78 8.73 1.22
N MET A 38 -3.70 8.80 2.18
CA MET A 38 -3.59 8.00 3.41
C MET A 38 -3.77 6.51 3.12
N ALA A 39 -4.67 6.15 2.22
CA ALA A 39 -4.82 4.77 1.81
C ALA A 39 -3.58 4.22 1.08
N GLN A 40 -2.94 5.02 0.23
CA GLN A 40 -1.69 4.65 -0.45
C GLN A 40 -0.50 4.62 0.52
N GLY A 41 -0.36 5.62 1.39
CA GLY A 41 0.68 5.63 2.42
C GLY A 41 0.58 4.42 3.34
N ALA A 42 -0.62 4.06 3.79
CA ALA A 42 -0.82 2.86 4.59
C ALA A 42 -0.35 1.59 3.86
N MET A 43 -0.50 1.51 2.53
CA MET A 43 0.02 0.38 1.74
C MET A 43 1.54 0.37 1.65
N ALA A 44 2.19 1.52 1.65
CA ALA A 44 3.65 1.61 1.61
C ALA A 44 4.31 1.20 2.96
N PHE A 45 3.62 1.42 4.08
CA PHE A 45 4.22 1.25 5.41
C PHE A 45 3.73 0.02 6.18
N THR A 46 2.68 -0.64 5.69
CA THR A 46 2.13 -1.86 6.32
C THR A 46 2.04 -3.00 5.29
N PRO A 47 2.78 -4.10 5.47
CA PRO A 47 2.82 -5.19 4.50
C PRO A 47 1.48 -5.93 4.34
N ILE A 48 0.55 -5.74 5.29
CA ILE A 48 -0.77 -6.40 5.28
C ILE A 48 -1.70 -5.82 4.21
N SER A 49 -1.52 -4.56 3.86
CA SER A 49 -2.47 -3.83 3.02
C SER A 49 -2.26 -4.02 1.52
N HIS A 50 -1.12 -4.56 1.09
CA HIS A 50 -0.83 -4.78 -0.33
C HIS A 50 0.05 -6.00 -0.58
N VAL A 51 -0.33 -6.80 -1.56
CA VAL A 51 0.34 -8.08 -1.91
C VAL A 51 1.76 -7.91 -2.49
N LEU A 52 2.12 -6.73 -2.97
CA LEU A 52 3.43 -6.49 -3.58
C LEU A 52 4.57 -6.55 -2.56
N ILE A 53 4.35 -6.12 -1.32
CA ILE A 53 5.36 -6.16 -0.27
C ILE A 53 5.71 -7.60 0.12
N PRO A 54 4.75 -8.49 0.45
CA PRO A 54 5.04 -9.90 0.65
C PRO A 54 5.70 -10.59 -0.55
N ALA A 55 5.36 -10.19 -1.76
CA ALA A 55 6.02 -10.75 -2.95
C ALA A 55 7.51 -10.41 -2.97
N ILE A 56 7.88 -9.17 -2.62
CA ILE A 56 9.29 -8.77 -2.51
C ILE A 56 9.98 -9.51 -1.34
N PHE A 57 9.29 -9.76 -0.20
CA PHE A 57 9.85 -10.57 0.87
C PHE A 57 10.19 -11.99 0.42
N ASN A 58 9.32 -12.60 -0.38
CA ASN A 58 9.60 -13.91 -0.97
C ASN A 58 10.80 -13.88 -1.92
N ASN A 59 10.96 -12.81 -2.70
CA ASN A 59 12.13 -12.64 -3.55
C ASN A 59 13.41 -12.50 -2.71
N ILE A 60 13.38 -11.70 -1.63
CA ILE A 60 14.52 -11.57 -0.70
C ILE A 60 14.88 -12.92 -0.08
N LEU A 61 13.88 -13.71 0.32
CA LEU A 61 14.10 -15.04 0.86
C LEU A 61 14.74 -15.97 -0.16
N ASN A 62 14.26 -15.96 -1.41
CA ASN A 62 14.77 -16.80 -2.48
C ASN A 62 16.20 -16.40 -2.91
N ASP A 63 16.46 -15.11 -3.05
CA ASP A 63 17.72 -14.61 -3.60
C ASP A 63 18.86 -14.55 -2.56
N TYR A 64 18.50 -14.27 -1.29
CA TYR A 64 19.46 -14.01 -0.21
C TYR A 64 19.35 -14.96 0.98
N GLY A 65 18.34 -15.83 1.02
CA GLY A 65 18.08 -16.73 2.16
C GLY A 65 17.65 -16.00 3.44
N ILE A 66 17.22 -14.73 3.35
CA ILE A 66 16.86 -13.88 4.50
C ILE A 66 15.34 -13.77 4.60
N GLU A 67 14.79 -14.24 5.72
CA GLU A 67 13.37 -14.10 6.03
C GLU A 67 13.08 -12.70 6.59
N VAL A 68 12.34 -11.88 5.83
CA VAL A 68 11.83 -10.59 6.29
C VAL A 68 10.42 -10.77 6.83
N THR A 69 10.23 -10.44 8.11
CA THR A 69 8.91 -10.55 8.73
C THR A 69 8.10 -9.26 8.61
N TYR A 70 6.76 -9.40 8.63
CA TYR A 70 5.86 -8.25 8.61
C TYR A 70 6.14 -7.25 9.73
N GLY A 71 6.46 -7.78 10.94
CA GLY A 71 6.77 -6.96 12.10
C GLY A 71 8.04 -6.13 11.92
N GLN A 72 9.12 -6.72 11.40
CA GLN A 72 10.37 -6.01 11.12
C GLN A 72 10.17 -4.89 10.10
N PHE A 73 9.49 -5.18 9.00
CA PHE A 73 9.18 -4.17 8.00
C PHE A 73 8.35 -3.02 8.60
N SER A 74 7.28 -3.35 9.32
CA SER A 74 6.40 -2.35 9.92
C SER A 74 7.13 -1.49 10.94
N LEU A 75 8.03 -2.06 11.76
CA LEU A 75 8.83 -1.29 12.72
C LEU A 75 9.73 -0.26 12.03
N ILE A 76 10.34 -0.62 10.90
CA ILE A 76 11.20 0.29 10.13
C ILE A 76 10.35 1.38 9.46
N PHE A 77 9.29 0.99 8.76
CA PHE A 77 8.55 1.89 7.90
C PHE A 77 7.41 2.66 8.58
N ILE A 78 7.00 2.31 9.81
CA ILE A 78 5.97 3.05 10.54
C ILE A 78 6.40 4.49 10.83
N PHE A 79 7.68 4.69 11.16
CA PHE A 79 8.23 6.03 11.37
C PHE A 79 8.20 6.85 10.08
N MET A 80 8.58 6.25 8.96
CA MET A 80 8.43 6.89 7.64
C MET A 80 6.98 7.23 7.34
N GLY A 81 6.05 6.35 7.66
CA GLY A 81 4.61 6.59 7.54
C GLY A 81 4.17 7.82 8.33
N ILE A 82 4.63 7.97 9.57
CA ILE A 82 4.37 9.14 10.40
C ILE A 82 4.92 10.43 9.74
N PHE A 83 6.16 10.40 9.22
CA PHE A 83 6.73 11.57 8.55
C PHE A 83 6.01 11.92 7.25
N VAL A 84 5.59 10.94 6.46
CA VAL A 84 4.77 11.20 5.26
C VAL A 84 3.42 11.78 5.63
N PHE A 85 2.78 11.28 6.69
CA PHE A 85 1.55 11.83 7.24
C PHE A 85 1.71 13.27 7.73
N LEU A 86 2.79 13.58 8.44
CA LEU A 86 3.14 14.93 8.83
C LEU A 86 3.33 15.85 7.61
N GLY A 87 3.98 15.37 6.55
CA GLY A 87 4.11 16.09 5.29
C GLY A 87 2.75 16.43 4.67
N TRP A 88 1.81 15.49 4.68
CA TRP A 88 0.43 15.76 4.25
C TRP A 88 -0.23 16.86 5.10
N ILE A 89 -0.11 16.79 6.43
CA ILE A 89 -0.65 17.83 7.34
C ILE A 89 -0.01 19.20 7.05
N LEU A 90 1.30 19.24 6.81
CA LEU A 90 2.00 20.48 6.48
C LEU A 90 1.52 21.07 5.16
N ILE A 91 1.37 20.23 4.12
CA ILE A 91 0.81 20.66 2.83
C ILE A 91 -0.61 21.18 3.01
N PHE A 92 -1.46 20.47 3.74
CA PHE A 92 -2.84 20.87 4.03
C PHE A 92 -2.88 22.20 4.78
N ARG A 93 -2.15 22.30 5.89
CA ARG A 93 -2.24 23.43 6.83
C ARG A 93 -1.58 24.69 6.32
N PHE A 94 -0.41 24.58 5.67
CA PHE A 94 0.43 25.72 5.34
C PHE A 94 0.43 26.11 3.86
N ILE A 95 0.21 25.14 2.97
CA ILE A 95 0.28 25.39 1.52
C ILE A 95 -1.12 25.54 0.92
N ILE A 96 -2.02 24.56 1.16
CA ILE A 96 -3.37 24.60 0.57
C ILE A 96 -4.25 25.62 1.32
N LYS A 97 -4.20 25.62 2.66
CA LYS A 97 -4.98 26.50 3.54
C LYS A 97 -6.47 26.53 3.18
N PRO A 98 -7.17 25.38 3.19
CA PRO A 98 -8.58 25.36 2.85
C PRO A 98 -9.40 26.14 3.88
N ASP A 99 -10.52 26.75 3.42
CA ASP A 99 -11.48 27.38 4.34
C ASP A 99 -12.31 26.29 5.01
N VAL A 100 -12.16 26.16 6.33
CA VAL A 100 -12.84 25.17 7.15
C VAL A 100 -14.03 25.74 7.93
N LYS A 101 -14.39 27.03 7.73
CA LYS A 101 -15.39 27.71 8.55
C LYS A 101 -16.77 27.04 8.51
N LYS A 102 -17.17 26.54 7.34
CA LYS A 102 -18.46 25.85 7.19
C LYS A 102 -18.53 24.53 7.95
N MET A 103 -17.38 23.89 8.27
CA MET A 103 -17.35 22.67 9.09
C MET A 103 -17.84 22.90 10.53
N ALA A 104 -17.76 24.12 11.03
CA ALA A 104 -18.33 24.47 12.34
C ALA A 104 -19.86 24.28 12.41
N ASN A 105 -20.54 24.25 11.26
CA ASN A 105 -21.98 24.03 11.15
C ASN A 105 -22.36 22.55 11.08
N LEU A 106 -21.39 21.62 11.19
CA LEU A 106 -21.65 20.19 11.16
C LEU A 106 -22.36 19.78 12.45
N ASP A 107 -23.58 19.29 12.31
CA ASP A 107 -24.35 18.74 13.42
C ASP A 107 -23.88 17.31 13.70
N ILE A 108 -22.94 17.19 14.65
CA ILE A 108 -22.37 15.88 15.05
C ILE A 108 -23.42 15.02 15.75
N ASP A 109 -24.39 15.62 16.43
CA ASP A 109 -25.41 14.86 17.15
C ASP A 109 -26.44 14.28 16.17
N ALA A 110 -26.77 14.99 15.10
CA ALA A 110 -27.54 14.44 13.99
C ALA A 110 -26.82 13.26 13.31
N LEU A 111 -25.51 13.37 13.09
CA LEU A 111 -24.69 12.24 12.57
C LEU A 111 -24.67 11.05 13.52
N LYS A 112 -24.48 11.28 14.83
CA LYS A 112 -24.53 10.19 15.84
C LYS A 112 -25.90 9.53 15.92
N ALA A 113 -26.98 10.26 15.73
CA ALA A 113 -28.33 9.72 15.75
C ALA A 113 -28.59 8.74 14.59
N THR A 114 -27.83 8.82 13.50
CA THR A 114 -27.91 7.86 12.38
C THR A 114 -27.13 6.58 12.64
N LEU A 115 -26.21 6.56 13.60
CA LEU A 115 -25.39 5.41 13.92
C LEU A 115 -26.22 4.37 14.68
N LYS A 116 -26.35 3.19 14.11
CA LYS A 116 -26.93 2.04 14.79
C LYS A 116 -25.86 1.31 15.61
N PRO A 117 -26.23 0.68 16.73
CA PRO A 117 -25.30 -0.20 17.45
C PRO A 117 -24.82 -1.32 16.52
N MET A 118 -23.57 -1.73 16.71
CA MET A 118 -22.97 -2.80 15.91
C MET A 118 -23.81 -4.08 15.99
N SER A 119 -24.16 -4.60 14.83
CA SER A 119 -24.87 -5.87 14.68
C SER A 119 -23.98 -7.05 15.07
N LYS A 120 -24.59 -8.20 15.36
CA LYS A 120 -23.84 -9.44 15.61
C LYS A 120 -23.01 -9.86 14.40
N GLN A 121 -23.48 -9.54 13.19
CA GLN A 121 -22.75 -9.80 11.95
C GLN A 121 -21.46 -8.97 11.86
N GLU A 122 -21.55 -7.67 12.15
CA GLU A 122 -20.38 -6.77 12.15
C GLU A 122 -19.35 -7.19 13.19
N TRP A 123 -19.80 -7.57 14.40
CA TRP A 123 -18.92 -8.13 15.43
C TRP A 123 -18.21 -9.41 14.98
N THR A 124 -18.95 -10.34 14.34
CA THR A 124 -18.35 -11.59 13.84
C THR A 124 -17.28 -11.31 12.77
N ILE A 125 -17.56 -10.42 11.83
CA ILE A 125 -16.57 -10.01 10.81
C ILE A 125 -15.35 -9.37 11.46
N LEU A 126 -15.56 -8.48 12.43
CA LEU A 126 -14.47 -7.81 13.14
C LEU A 126 -13.57 -8.80 13.88
N ILE A 127 -14.16 -9.80 14.56
CA ILE A 127 -13.41 -10.82 15.28
C ILE A 127 -12.61 -11.68 14.30
N VAL A 128 -13.23 -12.19 13.24
CA VAL A 128 -12.57 -13.03 12.23
C VAL A 128 -11.43 -12.28 11.57
N TYR A 129 -11.65 -11.02 11.19
CA TYR A 129 -10.62 -10.16 10.60
C TYR A 129 -9.49 -9.85 11.58
N GLY A 130 -9.83 -9.60 12.85
CA GLY A 130 -8.86 -9.40 13.93
C GLY A 130 -7.94 -10.62 14.12
N ILE A 131 -8.49 -11.83 14.05
CA ILE A 131 -7.70 -13.08 14.12
C ILE A 131 -6.71 -13.17 12.95
N VAL A 132 -7.14 -12.85 11.72
CA VAL A 132 -6.25 -12.83 10.55
C VAL A 132 -5.11 -11.84 10.73
N ILE A 133 -5.39 -10.63 11.23
CA ILE A 133 -4.36 -9.62 11.52
C ILE A 133 -3.38 -10.13 12.57
N ILE A 134 -3.87 -10.77 13.62
CA ILE A 134 -3.01 -11.37 14.66
C ILE A 134 -2.08 -12.41 14.05
N ILE A 135 -2.59 -13.31 13.21
CA ILE A 135 -1.77 -14.33 12.55
C ILE A 135 -0.70 -13.70 11.66
N TRP A 136 -0.96 -12.57 11.03
CA TRP A 136 0.02 -11.90 10.17
C TRP A 136 1.08 -11.10 10.93
N CYS A 137 0.66 -10.39 11.96
CA CYS A 137 1.54 -9.42 12.65
C CYS A 137 2.37 -10.05 13.78
N PHE A 138 1.87 -11.11 14.41
CA PHE A 138 2.42 -11.60 15.65
C PHE A 138 3.38 -12.80 15.57
N PRO A 139 3.64 -13.48 14.44
CA PRO A 139 4.57 -14.62 14.42
C PRO A 139 5.94 -14.28 14.98
N SER A 140 6.46 -13.09 14.66
CA SER A 140 7.76 -12.62 15.15
C SER A 140 7.79 -12.41 16.66
N LEU A 141 6.73 -11.83 17.22
CA LEU A 141 6.61 -11.60 18.65
C LEU A 141 6.44 -12.93 19.40
N ILE A 142 5.66 -13.86 18.84
CA ILE A 142 5.44 -15.18 19.40
C ILE A 142 6.74 -15.99 19.40
N LYS A 143 7.57 -15.89 18.35
CA LYS A 143 8.90 -16.52 18.31
C LYS A 143 9.83 -16.05 19.44
N MET A 144 9.65 -14.83 19.93
CA MET A 144 10.46 -14.27 21.03
C MET A 144 10.04 -14.79 22.41
N ILE A 145 8.86 -15.40 22.56
CA ILE A 145 8.38 -15.93 23.82
C ILE A 145 9.03 -17.30 24.05
N PRO A 146 9.73 -17.53 25.21
CA PRO A 146 10.32 -18.82 25.51
C PRO A 146 9.28 -19.96 25.45
N GLY A 147 9.59 -21.01 24.70
CA GLY A 147 8.68 -22.14 24.48
C GLY A 147 7.64 -22.00 23.35
N CYS A 148 7.45 -20.80 22.81
CA CYS A 148 6.45 -20.57 21.75
C CYS A 148 7.06 -20.42 20.33
N ALA A 149 8.36 -20.60 20.17
CA ALA A 149 9.06 -20.45 18.92
C ALA A 149 8.49 -21.35 17.79
N ALA A 150 8.11 -22.59 18.11
CA ALA A 150 7.49 -23.52 17.17
C ALA A 150 6.14 -23.02 16.66
N VAL A 151 5.32 -22.42 17.54
CA VAL A 151 4.00 -21.85 17.18
C VAL A 151 4.20 -20.64 16.27
N GLY A 152 5.12 -19.74 16.60
CA GLY A 152 5.43 -18.58 15.77
C GLY A 152 5.97 -18.98 14.38
N SER A 153 6.79 -20.04 14.32
CA SER A 153 7.30 -20.57 13.06
C SER A 153 6.19 -21.21 12.21
N TRP A 154 5.29 -21.97 12.85
CA TRP A 154 4.12 -22.54 12.18
C TRP A 154 3.20 -21.42 11.64
N MET A 155 2.91 -20.38 12.43
CA MET A 155 2.11 -19.24 11.96
C MET A 155 2.76 -18.54 10.76
N ALA A 156 4.07 -18.34 10.79
CA ALA A 156 4.81 -17.74 9.68
C ALA A 156 4.75 -18.63 8.41
N SER A 157 4.80 -19.96 8.56
CA SER A 157 4.73 -20.91 7.44
C SER A 157 3.38 -20.92 6.70
N LEU A 158 2.30 -20.40 7.33
CA LEU A 158 0.99 -20.25 6.66
C LEU A 158 1.02 -19.23 5.52
N GLY A 159 2.01 -18.36 5.53
CA GLY A 159 2.11 -17.28 4.53
C GLY A 159 0.96 -16.29 4.60
N SER A 160 0.91 -15.39 3.63
CA SER A 160 -0.10 -14.31 3.60
C SER A 160 -1.45 -14.75 3.05
N GLY A 161 -1.53 -15.84 2.30
CA GLY A 161 -2.74 -16.27 1.57
C GLY A 161 -3.65 -17.19 2.39
N ILE A 162 -3.10 -18.12 3.16
CA ILE A 162 -3.88 -19.15 3.88
C ILE A 162 -4.81 -18.54 4.94
N PRO A 163 -4.38 -17.63 5.84
CA PRO A 163 -5.25 -17.09 6.87
C PRO A 163 -6.52 -16.42 6.34
N PRO A 164 -6.48 -15.52 5.32
CA PRO A 164 -7.71 -14.92 4.80
C PRO A 164 -8.57 -15.92 4.01
N MET A 165 -7.98 -16.94 3.35
CA MET A 165 -8.76 -18.00 2.70
C MET A 165 -9.58 -18.79 3.72
N VAL A 166 -8.96 -19.18 4.85
CA VAL A 166 -9.65 -19.87 5.94
C VAL A 166 -10.73 -18.97 6.55
N ALA A 167 -10.42 -17.69 6.76
CA ALA A 167 -11.40 -16.71 7.26
C ALA A 167 -12.62 -16.59 6.33
N CYS A 168 -12.42 -16.52 5.01
CA CYS A 168 -13.51 -16.52 4.04
C CYS A 168 -14.34 -17.80 4.13
N ALA A 169 -13.70 -18.99 4.23
CA ALA A 169 -14.41 -20.26 4.38
C ALA A 169 -15.24 -20.28 5.66
N VAL A 170 -14.70 -19.83 6.78
CA VAL A 170 -15.43 -19.74 8.07
C VAL A 170 -16.63 -18.81 7.93
N LEU A 171 -16.50 -17.64 7.31
CA LEU A 171 -17.63 -16.73 7.09
C LEU A 171 -18.70 -17.31 6.16
N CYS A 172 -18.32 -18.15 5.19
CA CYS A 172 -19.29 -18.88 4.36
C CYS A 172 -20.05 -19.96 5.15
N MET A 173 -19.46 -20.52 6.20
CA MET A 173 -20.08 -21.56 7.04
C MET A 173 -20.99 -20.98 8.14
N ILE A 174 -20.65 -19.79 8.64
CA ILE A 174 -21.48 -19.12 9.67
C ILE A 174 -22.76 -18.61 9.03
N LYS A 175 -23.90 -19.02 9.59
CA LYS A 175 -25.23 -18.58 9.17
C LYS A 175 -25.78 -17.55 10.13
N TYR A 176 -26.45 -16.55 9.57
CA TYR A 176 -27.26 -15.59 10.29
C TYR A 176 -28.63 -15.47 9.60
N GLU A 177 -29.72 -15.67 10.34
CA GLU A 177 -31.07 -15.68 9.77
C GLU A 177 -31.20 -16.63 8.56
N ASP A 178 -30.69 -17.86 8.69
CA ASP A 178 -30.65 -18.91 7.67
C ASP A 178 -29.87 -18.59 6.39
N LYS A 179 -29.16 -17.45 6.31
CA LYS A 179 -28.29 -17.10 5.21
C LYS A 179 -26.82 -17.15 5.64
N PRO A 180 -25.90 -17.62 4.78
CA PRO A 180 -24.48 -17.54 5.08
C PRO A 180 -24.08 -16.08 5.21
N MET A 181 -23.16 -15.77 6.13
CA MET A 181 -22.64 -14.41 6.28
C MET A 181 -21.90 -13.93 5.02
N LEU A 182 -21.28 -14.87 4.31
CA LEU A 182 -20.60 -14.62 3.04
C LEU A 182 -21.12 -15.63 2.00
N ASP A 183 -21.73 -15.14 0.93
CA ASP A 183 -22.12 -16.00 -0.20
C ASP A 183 -20.89 -16.19 -1.12
N TYR A 184 -20.41 -17.42 -1.22
CA TYR A 184 -19.24 -17.77 -2.03
C TYR A 184 -19.41 -17.40 -3.51
N LYS A 185 -20.59 -17.63 -4.08
CA LYS A 185 -20.85 -17.34 -5.50
C LYS A 185 -20.84 -15.84 -5.76
N ASP A 186 -21.43 -15.05 -4.87
CA ASP A 186 -21.45 -13.59 -4.96
C ASP A 186 -20.02 -13.04 -4.78
N CYS A 187 -19.26 -13.58 -3.84
CA CYS A 187 -17.84 -13.22 -3.69
C CYS A 187 -17.05 -13.48 -4.95
N CYS A 188 -17.15 -14.66 -5.55
CA CYS A 188 -16.43 -14.98 -6.78
C CYS A 188 -16.83 -14.07 -7.95
N ARG A 189 -18.07 -13.64 -8.03
CA ARG A 189 -18.53 -12.69 -9.06
C ARG A 189 -17.97 -11.28 -8.86
N ARG A 190 -17.74 -10.87 -7.62
CA ARG A 190 -17.22 -9.54 -7.26
C ARG A 190 -15.69 -9.45 -7.30
N ILE A 191 -15.00 -10.58 -7.44
CA ILE A 191 -13.54 -10.58 -7.62
C ILE A 191 -13.22 -9.81 -8.91
N PRO A 192 -12.32 -8.82 -8.85
CA PRO A 192 -11.87 -8.12 -10.04
C PRO A 192 -10.88 -8.98 -10.84
N TRP A 193 -11.39 -10.01 -11.50
CA TRP A 193 -10.61 -11.01 -12.24
C TRP A 193 -9.60 -10.39 -13.21
N GLY A 194 -9.96 -9.27 -13.85
CA GLY A 194 -9.03 -8.53 -14.71
C GLY A 194 -7.77 -8.09 -13.98
N SER A 195 -7.91 -7.61 -12.72
CA SER A 195 -6.77 -7.23 -11.89
C SER A 195 -5.96 -8.44 -11.43
N VAL A 196 -6.62 -9.57 -11.13
CA VAL A 196 -5.94 -10.82 -10.76
C VAL A 196 -5.10 -11.33 -11.91
N PHE A 197 -5.67 -11.45 -13.12
CA PHE A 197 -4.93 -11.89 -14.30
C PHE A 197 -3.81 -10.93 -14.69
N MET A 198 -4.03 -9.63 -14.63
CA MET A 198 -3.00 -8.63 -14.90
C MET A 198 -1.82 -8.77 -13.92
N MET A 199 -2.11 -8.94 -12.62
CA MET A 199 -1.06 -9.13 -11.61
C MET A 199 -0.28 -10.43 -11.86
N THR A 200 -0.98 -11.53 -12.16
CA THR A 200 -0.33 -12.82 -12.48
C THR A 200 0.57 -12.69 -13.71
N ALA A 201 0.10 -12.01 -14.75
CA ALA A 201 0.89 -11.78 -15.96
C ALA A 201 2.14 -10.94 -15.69
N VAL A 202 2.01 -9.84 -14.93
CA VAL A 202 3.15 -8.97 -14.57
C VAL A 202 4.16 -9.72 -13.70
N MET A 203 3.70 -10.49 -12.71
CA MET A 203 4.60 -11.28 -11.87
C MET A 203 5.27 -12.41 -12.66
N GLY A 204 4.53 -13.07 -13.55
CA GLY A 204 5.09 -14.07 -14.46
C GLY A 204 6.14 -13.48 -15.39
N THR A 205 5.89 -12.30 -15.96
CA THR A 205 6.87 -11.58 -16.79
C THR A 205 8.12 -11.20 -15.99
N ALA A 206 7.95 -10.70 -14.77
CA ALA A 206 9.07 -10.37 -13.87
C ALA A 206 9.91 -11.61 -13.54
N TYR A 207 9.26 -12.75 -13.28
CA TYR A 207 9.93 -14.02 -13.06
C TYR A 207 10.75 -14.45 -14.30
N ILE A 208 10.15 -14.37 -15.49
CA ILE A 208 10.85 -14.69 -16.75
C ILE A 208 12.07 -13.79 -16.95
N PHE A 209 11.95 -12.49 -16.66
CA PHE A 209 13.09 -11.56 -16.77
C PHE A 209 14.23 -11.90 -15.80
N GLY A 210 13.91 -12.50 -14.65
CA GLY A 210 14.89 -12.97 -13.67
C GLY A 210 15.60 -14.29 -14.05
N LEU A 211 15.06 -15.05 -15.03
CA LEU A 211 15.68 -16.30 -15.45
C LEU A 211 17.00 -16.04 -16.18
N GLU A 212 18.03 -16.82 -15.82
CA GLU A 212 19.36 -16.71 -16.45
C GLU A 212 19.29 -16.99 -17.96
N GLU A 213 18.44 -17.92 -18.38
CA GLU A 213 18.24 -18.31 -19.79
C GLU A 213 17.70 -17.16 -20.66
N CYS A 214 16.97 -16.21 -20.07
CA CYS A 214 16.48 -15.02 -20.79
C CYS A 214 17.58 -14.03 -21.10
N GLY A 215 18.66 -14.00 -20.33
CA GLY A 215 19.80 -13.10 -20.51
C GLY A 215 19.49 -11.63 -20.30
N ILE A 216 18.25 -11.25 -20.05
CA ILE A 216 17.83 -9.82 -19.92
C ILE A 216 18.47 -9.18 -18.69
N THR A 217 18.38 -9.83 -17.54
CA THR A 217 18.99 -9.37 -16.30
C THR A 217 20.49 -9.26 -16.44
N GLN A 218 21.13 -10.24 -17.07
CA GLN A 218 22.57 -10.25 -17.31
C GLN A 218 23.00 -9.15 -18.28
N TRP A 219 22.24 -8.92 -19.36
CA TRP A 219 22.47 -7.83 -20.29
C TRP A 219 22.34 -6.46 -19.61
N LEU A 220 21.30 -6.24 -18.83
CA LEU A 220 21.09 -5.01 -18.06
C LEU A 220 22.22 -4.80 -17.03
N THR A 221 22.56 -5.85 -16.29
CA THR A 221 23.64 -5.80 -15.30
C THR A 221 24.97 -5.44 -15.98
N ASN A 222 25.33 -6.12 -17.05
CA ASN A 222 26.57 -5.85 -17.78
C ASN A 222 26.62 -4.42 -18.38
N SER A 223 25.48 -3.89 -18.82
CA SER A 223 25.38 -2.56 -19.41
C SER A 223 25.39 -1.44 -18.34
N LEU A 224 24.76 -1.66 -17.21
CA LEU A 224 24.58 -0.64 -16.17
C LEU A 224 25.67 -0.70 -15.08
N THR A 225 26.18 -1.88 -14.75
CA THR A 225 27.23 -2.01 -13.72
C THR A 225 28.46 -1.15 -13.96
N PRO A 226 29.03 -1.05 -15.19
CA PRO A 226 30.19 -0.18 -15.44
C PRO A 226 29.88 1.31 -15.18
N ILE A 227 28.63 1.72 -15.44
CA ILE A 227 28.18 3.10 -15.20
C ILE A 227 27.98 3.34 -13.70
N MET A 228 27.47 2.33 -13.00
CA MET A 228 27.06 2.43 -11.59
C MET A 228 28.17 2.03 -10.60
N SER A 229 29.20 1.29 -11.03
CA SER A 229 30.30 0.85 -10.15
C SER A 229 31.15 2.02 -9.61
N GLY A 230 31.16 3.16 -10.31
CA GLY A 230 31.81 4.38 -9.84
C GLY A 230 30.93 5.29 -8.99
N VAL A 231 29.66 4.91 -8.76
CA VAL A 231 28.69 5.73 -8.04
C VAL A 231 28.70 5.35 -6.56
N SER A 232 28.68 6.35 -5.67
CA SER A 232 28.59 6.08 -4.24
C SER A 232 27.25 5.41 -3.87
N PRO A 233 27.20 4.58 -2.81
CA PRO A 233 25.97 3.94 -2.35
C PRO A 233 24.80 4.91 -2.17
N THR A 234 25.07 6.09 -1.61
CA THR A 234 24.04 7.13 -1.40
C THR A 234 23.45 7.63 -2.72
N VAL A 235 24.31 7.91 -3.72
CA VAL A 235 23.84 8.38 -5.04
C VAL A 235 23.05 7.28 -5.74
N PHE A 236 23.47 6.02 -5.64
CA PHE A 236 22.71 4.89 -6.15
C PHE A 236 21.30 4.82 -5.54
N VAL A 237 21.20 4.89 -4.21
CA VAL A 237 19.91 4.88 -3.50
C VAL A 237 19.02 6.05 -3.94
N ILE A 238 19.57 7.26 -4.10
CA ILE A 238 18.84 8.42 -4.62
C ILE A 238 18.26 8.13 -6.02
N ILE A 239 19.08 7.59 -6.92
CA ILE A 239 18.64 7.24 -8.28
C ILE A 239 17.53 6.20 -8.24
N VAL A 240 17.66 5.16 -7.41
CA VAL A 240 16.64 4.11 -7.26
C VAL A 240 15.33 4.70 -6.73
N ILE A 241 15.38 5.52 -5.69
CA ILE A 241 14.19 6.17 -5.11
C ILE A 241 13.50 7.06 -6.15
N LEU A 242 14.27 7.89 -6.86
CA LEU A 242 13.74 8.73 -7.95
C LEU A 242 13.05 7.89 -9.02
N PHE A 243 13.73 6.86 -9.50
CA PHE A 243 13.20 5.97 -10.54
C PHE A 243 11.91 5.28 -10.10
N ILE A 244 11.89 4.67 -8.90
CA ILE A 244 10.71 3.98 -8.37
C ILE A 244 9.53 4.94 -8.20
N ASN A 245 9.78 6.14 -7.65
CA ASN A 245 8.72 7.12 -7.45
C ASN A 245 8.15 7.64 -8.78
N ILE A 246 8.97 7.87 -9.78
CA ILE A 246 8.50 8.26 -11.11
C ILE A 246 7.69 7.10 -11.72
N MET A 247 8.23 5.89 -11.70
CA MET A 247 7.59 4.71 -12.29
C MET A 247 6.23 4.41 -11.63
N THR A 248 6.15 4.42 -10.30
CA THR A 248 4.88 4.12 -9.60
C THR A 248 3.80 5.17 -9.87
N ASN A 249 4.18 6.42 -10.06
CA ASN A 249 3.24 7.49 -10.40
C ASN A 249 2.82 7.47 -11.88
N CYS A 250 3.74 7.17 -12.80
CA CYS A 250 3.46 7.23 -14.23
C CYS A 250 2.82 5.96 -14.79
N VAL A 251 3.18 4.78 -14.23
CA VAL A 251 2.78 3.49 -14.80
C VAL A 251 1.86 2.72 -13.88
N SER A 252 2.40 1.99 -12.90
CA SER A 252 1.63 1.26 -11.89
C SER A 252 2.51 0.75 -10.76
N ASN A 253 1.91 0.55 -9.58
CA ASN A 253 2.61 -0.04 -8.43
C ASN A 253 3.15 -1.44 -8.73
N THR A 254 2.36 -2.25 -9.45
CA THR A 254 2.72 -3.64 -9.79
C THR A 254 3.92 -3.70 -10.71
N LEU A 255 3.93 -2.91 -11.80
CA LEU A 255 5.08 -2.88 -12.70
C LEU A 255 6.32 -2.31 -12.01
N THR A 256 6.14 -1.31 -11.13
CA THR A 256 7.25 -0.76 -10.36
C THR A 256 7.85 -1.79 -9.41
N SER A 257 7.03 -2.63 -8.76
CA SER A 257 7.54 -3.70 -7.90
C SER A 257 8.33 -4.76 -8.67
N SER A 258 7.99 -5.03 -9.94
CA SER A 258 8.72 -5.98 -10.79
C SER A 258 10.12 -5.48 -11.17
N MET A 259 10.38 -4.18 -11.05
CA MET A 259 11.74 -3.63 -11.24
C MET A 259 12.74 -4.15 -10.19
N TYR A 260 12.29 -4.84 -9.16
CA TYR A 260 13.13 -5.60 -8.26
C TYR A 260 14.13 -6.48 -9.03
N ALA A 261 13.65 -7.27 -10.00
CA ALA A 261 14.49 -8.18 -10.80
C ALA A 261 15.61 -7.46 -11.57
N VAL A 262 15.42 -6.20 -11.93
CA VAL A 262 16.40 -5.38 -12.65
C VAL A 262 17.34 -4.65 -11.69
N ILE A 263 16.81 -4.09 -10.61
CA ILE A 263 17.58 -3.22 -9.70
C ILE A 263 18.49 -4.05 -8.79
N MET A 264 18.05 -5.23 -8.32
CA MET A 264 18.76 -5.98 -7.30
C MET A 264 20.14 -6.52 -7.75
N PRO A 265 20.32 -7.07 -8.98
CA PRO A 265 21.64 -7.47 -9.45
C PRO A 265 22.63 -6.29 -9.52
N ILE A 266 22.13 -5.10 -9.90
CA ILE A 266 22.97 -3.89 -9.95
C ILE A 266 23.32 -3.44 -8.53
N ALA A 267 22.34 -3.44 -7.61
CA ALA A 267 22.54 -3.07 -6.20
C ALA A 267 23.59 -3.98 -5.52
N ALA A 268 23.57 -5.28 -5.84
CA ALA A 268 24.55 -6.24 -5.30
C ALA A 268 25.98 -5.98 -5.81
N ALA A 269 26.12 -5.33 -6.98
CA ALA A 269 27.43 -4.97 -7.55
C ALA A 269 27.99 -3.65 -7.02
N VAL A 270 27.21 -2.82 -6.32
CA VAL A 270 27.66 -1.55 -5.74
C VAL A 270 28.38 -1.80 -4.41
N ALA A 271 29.66 -1.47 -4.34
CA ALA A 271 30.47 -1.70 -3.16
C ALA A 271 29.96 -0.92 -1.93
N GLY A 272 29.80 -1.62 -0.80
CA GLY A 272 29.35 -1.02 0.46
C GLY A 272 27.85 -0.76 0.57
N LEU A 273 27.06 -1.17 -0.43
CA LEU A 273 25.59 -1.08 -0.39
C LEU A 273 24.99 -2.37 0.21
N ASN A 274 24.01 -2.19 1.08
CA ASN A 274 23.20 -3.33 1.56
C ASN A 274 22.05 -3.57 0.57
N PRO A 275 22.05 -4.64 -0.22
CA PRO A 275 21.00 -4.91 -1.21
C PRO A 275 19.64 -5.10 -0.55
N ILE A 276 19.57 -5.65 0.67
CA ILE A 276 18.30 -5.84 1.38
C ILE A 276 17.62 -4.49 1.66
N ALA A 277 18.39 -3.47 2.03
CA ALA A 277 17.85 -2.13 2.24
C ALA A 277 17.22 -1.58 0.95
N VAL A 278 17.87 -1.79 -0.20
CA VAL A 278 17.32 -1.40 -1.52
C VAL A 278 16.03 -2.18 -1.82
N ALA A 279 16.00 -3.48 -1.55
CA ALA A 279 14.81 -4.30 -1.74
C ALA A 279 13.62 -3.79 -0.90
N LEU A 280 13.85 -3.42 0.36
CA LEU A 280 12.85 -2.87 1.24
C LEU A 280 12.36 -1.48 0.78
N LEU A 281 13.26 -0.64 0.25
CA LEU A 281 12.89 0.63 -0.37
C LEU A 281 12.04 0.44 -1.63
N ILE A 282 12.31 -0.58 -2.45
CA ILE A 282 11.46 -0.94 -3.58
C ILE A 282 10.08 -1.35 -3.07
N ALA A 283 10.02 -2.19 -2.03
CA ALA A 283 8.77 -2.67 -1.44
C ALA A 283 7.87 -1.53 -0.92
N ALA A 284 8.45 -0.54 -0.25
CA ALA A 284 7.72 0.63 0.23
C ALA A 284 7.43 1.62 -0.91
N GLY A 285 8.44 1.96 -1.70
CA GLY A 285 8.39 3.00 -2.73
C GLY A 285 7.43 2.69 -3.87
N CYS A 286 7.27 1.41 -4.27
CA CYS A 286 6.31 1.04 -5.33
C CYS A 286 4.85 1.37 -4.98
N ASN A 287 4.53 1.63 -3.71
CA ASN A 287 3.20 2.03 -3.26
C ASN A 287 3.05 3.55 -3.05
N SER A 288 4.07 4.35 -3.35
CA SER A 288 4.07 5.81 -3.14
C SER A 288 3.50 6.59 -4.32
N ALA A 289 2.37 6.14 -4.84
CA ALA A 289 1.69 6.73 -6.00
C ALA A 289 0.69 7.82 -5.55
N TYR A 290 1.07 9.09 -5.60
CA TYR A 290 0.29 10.20 -5.05
C TYR A 290 -0.19 11.22 -6.09
N ALA A 291 0.45 11.31 -7.27
CA ALA A 291 0.27 12.43 -8.18
C ALA A 291 -0.74 12.17 -9.30
N LEU A 292 -0.57 11.09 -10.07
CA LEU A 292 -1.36 10.88 -11.28
C LEU A 292 -2.61 10.03 -11.03
N PRO A 293 -3.76 10.37 -11.62
CA PRO A 293 -4.98 9.57 -11.54
C PRO A 293 -4.82 8.16 -12.13
N SER A 294 -3.92 7.98 -13.09
CA SER A 294 -3.63 6.71 -13.75
C SER A 294 -2.78 5.76 -12.91
N SER A 295 -2.11 6.26 -11.87
CA SER A 295 -1.13 5.51 -11.08
C SER A 295 -1.73 4.33 -10.32
N CYS A 296 -2.94 4.48 -9.82
CA CYS A 296 -3.67 3.43 -9.13
C CYS A 296 -5.18 3.68 -9.12
N PRO A 297 -6.02 2.64 -8.91
CA PRO A 297 -7.47 2.80 -8.89
C PRO A 297 -7.98 3.81 -7.86
N ALA A 298 -7.35 3.91 -6.71
CA ALA A 298 -7.73 4.86 -5.66
C ALA A 298 -7.48 6.32 -6.08
N ALA A 299 -6.40 6.59 -6.82
CA ALA A 299 -6.11 7.90 -7.40
C ALA A 299 -7.16 8.30 -8.45
N GLY A 300 -7.57 7.34 -9.29
CA GLY A 300 -8.62 7.52 -10.28
C GLY A 300 -9.99 7.82 -9.64
N LEU A 301 -10.30 7.21 -8.50
CA LEU A 301 -11.54 7.49 -7.76
C LEU A 301 -11.60 8.93 -7.26
N ALA A 302 -10.51 9.47 -6.72
CA ALA A 302 -10.47 10.82 -6.17
C ALA A 302 -10.80 11.89 -7.23
N SER A 303 -10.30 11.73 -8.45
CA SER A 303 -10.54 12.66 -9.56
C SER A 303 -11.75 12.27 -10.41
N GLY A 304 -12.02 10.97 -10.60
CA GLY A 304 -13.09 10.44 -11.45
C GLY A 304 -14.50 10.74 -10.92
N ALA A 305 -14.68 10.85 -9.60
CA ALA A 305 -15.93 11.24 -8.97
C ALA A 305 -16.30 12.73 -9.19
N GLY A 306 -15.41 13.50 -9.84
CA GLY A 306 -15.63 14.93 -10.14
C GLY A 306 -15.55 15.85 -8.91
N TRP A 307 -15.08 15.35 -7.79
CA TRP A 307 -14.88 16.15 -6.57
C TRP A 307 -13.53 16.85 -6.53
N THR A 308 -12.54 16.33 -7.26
CA THR A 308 -11.16 16.86 -7.29
C THR A 308 -10.74 17.11 -8.75
N ARG A 309 -10.16 18.27 -9.01
CA ARG A 309 -9.57 18.57 -10.32
C ARG A 309 -8.25 17.82 -10.46
N VAL A 310 -8.03 17.21 -11.63
CA VAL A 310 -6.80 16.46 -11.94
C VAL A 310 -5.54 17.31 -11.73
N GLY A 311 -5.56 18.58 -12.14
CA GLY A 311 -4.44 19.50 -11.94
C GLY A 311 -4.13 19.79 -10.45
N PHE A 312 -5.16 19.80 -9.61
CA PHE A 312 -5.00 19.92 -8.14
C PHE A 312 -4.31 18.67 -7.57
N GLN A 313 -4.76 17.49 -7.94
CA GLN A 313 -4.17 16.22 -7.53
C GLN A 313 -2.70 16.12 -7.96
N ILE A 314 -2.38 16.42 -9.24
CA ILE A 314 -1.01 16.38 -9.77
C ILE A 314 -0.11 17.34 -9.00
N LYS A 315 -0.53 18.60 -8.84
CA LYS A 315 0.28 19.64 -8.18
C LYS A 315 0.67 19.25 -6.76
N TYR A 316 -0.29 18.88 -5.95
CA TYR A 316 -0.05 18.59 -4.53
C TYR A 316 0.43 17.18 -4.30
N GLY A 317 0.05 16.23 -5.17
CA GLY A 317 0.60 14.88 -5.17
C GLY A 317 2.08 14.85 -5.51
N ALA A 318 2.53 15.65 -6.48
CA ALA A 318 3.96 15.80 -6.79
C ALA A 318 4.74 16.37 -5.59
N LEU A 319 4.14 17.32 -4.85
CA LEU A 319 4.77 17.86 -3.65
C LEU A 319 4.90 16.81 -2.54
N LEU A 320 3.85 16.02 -2.32
CA LEU A 320 3.90 14.91 -1.36
C LEU A 320 4.89 13.82 -1.82
N MET A 321 4.97 13.56 -3.12
CA MET A 321 5.96 12.64 -3.69
C MET A 321 7.39 13.08 -3.36
N VAL A 322 7.72 14.34 -3.59
CA VAL A 322 9.05 14.90 -3.24
C VAL A 322 9.32 14.78 -1.75
N TRP A 323 8.34 15.09 -0.90
CA TRP A 323 8.47 14.92 0.55
C TRP A 323 8.74 13.45 0.93
N THR A 324 8.00 12.51 0.34
CA THR A 324 8.16 11.07 0.58
C THR A 324 9.56 10.59 0.16
N MET A 325 10.10 11.11 -0.95
CA MET A 325 11.47 10.81 -1.39
C MET A 325 12.49 11.27 -0.35
N VAL A 326 12.32 12.47 0.22
CA VAL A 326 13.18 12.94 1.32
C VAL A 326 13.09 12.00 2.53
N CYS A 327 11.87 11.57 2.89
CA CYS A 327 11.69 10.63 4.01
C CYS A 327 12.37 9.26 3.78
N TYR A 328 12.46 8.79 2.53
CA TYR A 328 13.18 7.55 2.19
C TYR A 328 14.70 7.69 2.24
N LEU A 329 15.23 8.91 2.21
CA LEU A 329 16.67 9.18 2.28
C LEU A 329 17.17 9.38 3.72
N CYS A 330 16.27 9.64 4.66
CA CYS A 330 16.58 9.80 6.09
C CYS A 330 16.52 8.46 6.82
#